data_438410aa0e67519b44ef41d16dbb5318
#
_entry.id   438410aa0e67519b44ef41d16dbb5318
#
_cell.length_a   1.000
_cell.length_b   1.000
_cell.length_c   1.000
_cell.angle_alpha   90.00
_cell.angle_beta   90.00
_cell.angle_gamma   90.00
#
_symmetry.space_group_name_H-M   'P 1'
#
loop_
_entity.id
_entity.type
_entity.pdbx_description
1 polymer ?
#
loop_
_entity_poly.entity_id
_entity_poly.type
_entity_poly.pdbx_seq_one_letter_code
_entity_poly.pdbx_strand_id
1 'polypeptide(L)'
;AGTGLKLSLEPYELQLRHVFTVSSYSRKTTPGVQVRVDYEGFTGYGEASMPPYLGQSVESVTAFLRKVDLSQFKDPFQMETILAYVDSLSPGDGAAKAAIDIALHDLVGKLMGQPWWRIWGLDASKAPSTTFTIGIDTPEVVREKTRECADRFNILKVKVGLDNDKEMIRTIREITDLPLAVDANQGWKDREEALDEIFWLKENGVVMVEQPMAVSRPDDNAWITERSPLPIFADEAVQRLADVPSLKG
;
A
#
# COMPACT_ATOMS: atom_id res chain seq x y z
N ALA A 1 -19.92 -21.65 -27.77
CA ALA A 1 -19.75 -20.33 -27.15
C ALA A 1 -19.23 -20.52 -25.74
N GLY A 2 -18.04 -20.01 -25.45
CA GLY A 2 -17.45 -20.08 -24.10
C GLY A 2 -18.29 -19.31 -23.10
N THR A 3 -18.25 -19.76 -21.83
CA THR A 3 -18.82 -19.02 -20.70
C THR A 3 -17.96 -17.76 -20.46
N GLY A 4 -18.61 -16.70 -20.01
CA GLY A 4 -17.90 -15.49 -19.62
C GLY A 4 -17.12 -15.67 -18.32
N LEU A 5 -16.43 -14.60 -17.92
CA LEU A 5 -15.75 -14.56 -16.64
C LEU A 5 -16.75 -14.71 -15.48
N LYS A 6 -16.35 -15.40 -14.42
CA LYS A 6 -17.17 -15.55 -13.22
C LYS A 6 -16.49 -14.85 -12.05
N LEU A 7 -17.16 -13.84 -11.49
CA LEU A 7 -16.70 -13.10 -10.31
C LEU A 7 -17.35 -13.68 -9.05
N SER A 8 -16.55 -13.94 -8.04
CA SER A 8 -17.03 -14.29 -6.70
C SER A 8 -16.23 -13.53 -5.65
N LEU A 9 -16.78 -13.42 -4.45
CA LEU A 9 -16.18 -12.66 -3.37
C LEU A 9 -16.39 -13.37 -2.02
N GLU A 10 -15.46 -13.13 -1.10
CA GLU A 10 -15.53 -13.66 0.25
C GLU A 10 -14.94 -12.66 1.24
N PRO A 11 -15.76 -12.09 2.14
CA PRO A 11 -15.25 -11.29 3.25
C PRO A 11 -14.50 -12.16 4.25
N TYR A 12 -13.46 -11.59 4.87
CA TYR A 12 -12.70 -12.26 5.92
C TYR A 12 -12.08 -11.23 6.86
N GLU A 13 -11.56 -11.72 7.99
CA GLU A 13 -10.85 -10.92 8.97
C GLU A 13 -9.55 -11.62 9.36
N LEU A 14 -8.44 -10.91 9.26
CA LEU A 14 -7.14 -11.42 9.67
C LEU A 14 -6.82 -10.96 11.10
N GLN A 15 -6.33 -11.88 11.92
CA GLN A 15 -5.81 -11.56 13.26
C GLN A 15 -4.34 -11.15 13.10
N LEU A 16 -4.01 -9.95 13.58
CA LEU A 16 -2.63 -9.49 13.55
C LEU A 16 -1.84 -10.09 14.70
N ARG A 17 -0.60 -10.48 14.45
CA ARG A 17 0.30 -11.01 15.49
C ARG A 17 0.57 -9.94 16.56
N HIS A 18 0.73 -8.69 16.13
CA HIS A 18 0.95 -7.52 16.99
C HIS A 18 -0.07 -6.45 16.64
N VAL A 19 -0.44 -5.59 17.62
CA VAL A 19 -1.21 -4.38 17.33
C VAL A 19 -0.43 -3.56 16.32
N PHE A 20 -1.11 -3.13 15.24
CA PHE A 20 -0.51 -2.29 14.21
C PHE A 20 -0.99 -0.86 14.39
N THR A 21 -0.03 0.06 14.65
CA THR A 21 -0.32 1.47 14.90
C THR A 21 0.39 2.36 13.89
N VAL A 22 -0.38 3.22 13.25
CA VAL A 22 0.10 4.34 12.42
C VAL A 22 -0.37 5.65 13.04
N SER A 23 -0.01 6.80 12.46
CA SER A 23 -0.34 8.11 13.04
C SER A 23 -1.83 8.35 13.24
N SER A 24 -2.70 7.74 12.44
CA SER A 24 -4.14 8.00 12.45
C SER A 24 -5.00 6.90 13.07
N TYR A 25 -4.47 5.67 13.28
CA TYR A 25 -5.26 4.56 13.83
C TYR A 25 -4.39 3.43 14.39
N SER A 26 -5.03 2.56 15.19
CA SER A 26 -4.49 1.27 15.65
C SER A 26 -5.49 0.16 15.39
N ARG A 27 -4.99 -1.06 15.08
CA ARG A 27 -5.86 -2.23 14.90
C ARG A 27 -5.18 -3.52 15.37
N LYS A 28 -6.00 -4.47 15.87
CA LYS A 28 -5.59 -5.85 16.20
C LYS A 28 -5.98 -6.83 15.09
N THR A 29 -7.00 -6.46 14.30
CA THR A 29 -7.51 -7.24 13.19
C THR A 29 -7.53 -6.38 11.95
N THR A 30 -7.52 -7.00 10.78
CA THR A 30 -7.70 -6.28 9.54
C THR A 30 -8.74 -7.00 8.70
N PRO A 31 -9.83 -6.31 8.30
CA PRO A 31 -10.82 -6.88 7.40
C PRO A 31 -10.30 -6.87 5.98
N GLY A 32 -10.77 -7.82 5.18
CA GLY A 32 -10.51 -7.87 3.76
C GLY A 32 -11.69 -8.48 3.02
N VAL A 33 -11.69 -8.33 1.71
CA VAL A 33 -12.61 -9.03 0.82
C VAL A 33 -11.78 -9.67 -0.28
N GLN A 34 -11.77 -11.00 -0.30
CA GLN A 34 -11.13 -11.74 -1.37
C GLN A 34 -12.04 -11.75 -2.61
N VAL A 35 -11.43 -11.57 -3.76
CA VAL A 35 -12.08 -11.63 -5.07
C VAL A 35 -11.48 -12.79 -5.86
N ARG A 36 -12.33 -13.53 -6.53
CA ARG A 36 -11.94 -14.57 -7.47
C ARG A 36 -12.56 -14.29 -8.83
N VAL A 37 -11.76 -14.42 -9.88
CA VAL A 37 -12.25 -14.39 -11.26
C VAL A 37 -11.88 -15.71 -11.90
N ASP A 38 -12.90 -16.51 -12.22
CA ASP A 38 -12.75 -17.83 -12.84
C ASP A 38 -12.98 -17.76 -14.34
N TYR A 39 -12.14 -18.46 -15.09
CA TYR A 39 -12.23 -18.57 -16.55
C TYR A 39 -11.55 -19.86 -17.01
N GLU A 40 -12.31 -20.73 -17.67
CA GLU A 40 -11.81 -21.96 -18.31
C GLU A 40 -10.86 -22.79 -17.42
N GLY A 41 -11.25 -23.00 -16.16
CA GLY A 41 -10.47 -23.80 -15.22
C GLY A 41 -9.33 -23.07 -14.53
N PHE A 42 -9.10 -21.80 -14.83
CA PHE A 42 -8.13 -20.95 -14.15
C PHE A 42 -8.83 -19.99 -13.19
N THR A 43 -8.19 -19.67 -12.09
CA THR A 43 -8.70 -18.71 -11.11
C THR A 43 -7.66 -17.62 -10.85
N GLY A 44 -8.07 -16.37 -11.04
CA GLY A 44 -7.32 -15.21 -10.59
C GLY A 44 -7.84 -14.75 -9.22
N TYR A 45 -6.93 -14.42 -8.32
CA TYR A 45 -7.24 -13.95 -6.97
C TYR A 45 -6.87 -12.48 -6.81
N GLY A 46 -7.73 -11.73 -6.15
CA GLY A 46 -7.49 -10.35 -5.74
C GLY A 46 -8.00 -10.12 -4.33
N GLU A 47 -7.64 -8.98 -3.78
CA GLU A 47 -8.03 -8.63 -2.42
C GLU A 47 -8.31 -7.13 -2.32
N ALA A 48 -9.40 -6.77 -1.66
CA ALA A 48 -9.68 -5.40 -1.28
C ALA A 48 -9.12 -5.16 0.12
N SER A 49 -8.18 -4.22 0.23
CA SER A 49 -7.70 -3.68 1.49
C SER A 49 -8.40 -2.36 1.76
N MET A 50 -8.82 -2.15 3.01
CA MET A 50 -9.68 -1.02 3.37
C MET A 50 -9.07 -0.21 4.51
N PRO A 51 -7.91 0.47 4.28
CA PRO A 51 -7.41 1.39 5.30
C PRO A 51 -8.43 2.51 5.54
N PRO A 52 -8.54 3.00 6.79
CA PRO A 52 -9.59 3.96 7.16
C PRO A 52 -9.68 5.21 6.30
N TYR A 53 -8.54 5.71 5.79
CA TYR A 53 -8.53 6.93 4.97
C TYR A 53 -9.26 6.80 3.63
N LEU A 54 -9.50 5.58 3.15
CA LEU A 54 -10.26 5.35 1.92
C LEU A 54 -11.79 5.46 2.14
N GLY A 55 -12.24 5.43 3.39
CA GLY A 55 -13.67 5.50 3.71
C GLY A 55 -14.48 4.30 3.23
N GLN A 56 -13.84 3.16 2.99
CA GLN A 56 -14.48 1.95 2.52
C GLN A 56 -14.57 0.89 3.61
N SER A 57 -15.56 0.02 3.49
CA SER A 57 -15.86 -1.05 4.45
C SER A 57 -16.13 -2.35 3.72
N VAL A 58 -16.18 -3.46 4.46
CA VAL A 58 -16.63 -4.76 3.90
C VAL A 58 -17.99 -4.59 3.22
N GLU A 59 -18.90 -3.85 3.83
CA GLU A 59 -20.25 -3.59 3.31
C GLU A 59 -20.21 -2.82 1.99
N SER A 60 -19.43 -1.74 1.91
CA SER A 60 -19.34 -0.92 0.70
C SER A 60 -18.64 -1.66 -0.44
N VAL A 61 -17.58 -2.40 -0.12
CA VAL A 61 -16.84 -3.21 -1.11
C VAL A 61 -17.72 -4.32 -1.67
N THR A 62 -18.40 -5.06 -0.80
CA THR A 62 -19.30 -6.14 -1.25
C THR A 62 -20.48 -5.60 -2.05
N ALA A 63 -21.04 -4.47 -1.66
CA ALA A 63 -22.14 -3.83 -2.40
C ALA A 63 -21.69 -3.44 -3.82
N PHE A 64 -20.49 -2.88 -3.97
CA PHE A 64 -19.93 -2.55 -5.28
C PHE A 64 -19.69 -3.81 -6.12
N LEU A 65 -19.03 -4.82 -5.54
CA LEU A 65 -18.70 -6.05 -6.26
C LEU A 65 -19.93 -6.79 -6.79
N ARG A 66 -21.05 -6.72 -6.07
CA ARG A 66 -22.32 -7.31 -6.51
C ARG A 66 -22.94 -6.61 -7.72
N LYS A 67 -22.55 -5.39 -8.01
CA LYS A 67 -23.01 -4.65 -9.21
C LYS A 67 -22.21 -5.02 -10.46
N VAL A 68 -21.03 -5.61 -10.28
CA VAL A 68 -20.12 -5.91 -11.38
C VAL A 68 -20.56 -7.20 -12.08
N ASP A 69 -20.85 -7.10 -13.36
CA ASP A 69 -21.18 -8.26 -14.21
C ASP A 69 -20.04 -8.53 -15.18
N LEU A 70 -19.13 -9.42 -14.79
CA LEU A 70 -18.03 -9.86 -15.66
C LEU A 70 -18.44 -10.93 -16.65
N SER A 71 -19.63 -11.55 -16.50
CA SER A 71 -20.10 -12.62 -17.37
C SER A 71 -20.31 -12.19 -18.83
N GLN A 72 -20.50 -10.91 -19.05
CA GLN A 72 -20.62 -10.33 -20.39
C GLN A 72 -19.31 -10.37 -21.19
N PHE A 73 -18.17 -10.50 -20.50
CA PHE A 73 -16.86 -10.56 -21.14
C PHE A 73 -16.45 -12.02 -21.38
N LYS A 74 -16.03 -12.30 -22.61
CA LYS A 74 -15.65 -13.65 -23.05
C LYS A 74 -14.14 -13.83 -23.21
N ASP A 75 -13.39 -12.73 -23.19
CA ASP A 75 -11.94 -12.72 -23.37
C ASP A 75 -11.27 -11.94 -22.25
N PRO A 76 -10.63 -12.63 -21.27
CA PRO A 76 -9.97 -11.96 -20.16
C PRO A 76 -8.75 -11.13 -20.58
N PHE A 77 -8.19 -11.34 -21.77
CA PHE A 77 -7.08 -10.54 -22.27
C PHE A 77 -7.48 -9.11 -22.63
N GLN A 78 -8.76 -8.84 -22.78
CA GLN A 78 -9.28 -7.50 -23.01
C GLN A 78 -9.35 -6.71 -21.70
N MET A 79 -8.24 -6.67 -20.95
CA MET A 79 -8.19 -6.11 -19.61
C MET A 79 -8.55 -4.62 -19.59
N GLU A 80 -8.08 -3.86 -20.57
CA GLU A 80 -8.39 -2.41 -20.64
C GLU A 80 -9.88 -2.17 -20.74
N THR A 81 -10.57 -2.92 -21.60
CA THR A 81 -12.03 -2.81 -21.77
C THR A 81 -12.78 -3.24 -20.50
N ILE A 82 -12.37 -4.36 -19.90
CA ILE A 82 -12.99 -4.86 -18.68
C ILE A 82 -12.82 -3.88 -17.53
N LEU A 83 -11.61 -3.36 -17.32
CA LEU A 83 -11.33 -2.43 -16.23
C LEU A 83 -11.97 -1.07 -16.45
N ALA A 84 -12.11 -0.61 -17.71
CA ALA A 84 -12.87 0.60 -18.02
C ALA A 84 -14.36 0.44 -17.65
N TYR A 85 -14.95 -0.73 -17.92
CA TYR A 85 -16.31 -1.03 -17.48
C TYR A 85 -16.43 -0.97 -15.95
N VAL A 86 -15.53 -1.66 -15.23
CA VAL A 86 -15.53 -1.68 -13.77
C VAL A 86 -15.40 -0.25 -13.20
N ASP A 87 -14.48 0.53 -13.75
CA ASP A 87 -14.26 1.91 -13.30
C ASP A 87 -15.48 2.81 -13.55
N SER A 88 -16.23 2.57 -14.63
CA SER A 88 -17.40 3.36 -14.99
C SER A 88 -18.59 3.22 -14.03
N LEU A 89 -18.60 2.19 -13.20
CA LEU A 89 -19.75 1.88 -12.32
C LEU A 89 -19.90 2.85 -11.14
N SER A 90 -18.83 3.52 -10.77
CA SER A 90 -18.86 4.55 -9.72
C SER A 90 -17.61 5.43 -9.82
N PRO A 91 -17.66 6.67 -9.28
CA PRO A 91 -16.47 7.52 -9.24
C PRO A 91 -15.44 7.13 -8.18
N GLY A 92 -15.86 6.36 -7.16
CA GLY A 92 -15.02 5.91 -6.05
C GLY A 92 -14.81 4.40 -6.06
N ASP A 93 -14.96 3.77 -4.89
CA ASP A 93 -14.84 2.32 -4.70
C ASP A 93 -13.47 1.75 -5.11
N GLY A 94 -12.40 2.52 -4.85
CA GLY A 94 -11.06 2.17 -5.29
C GLY A 94 -10.56 0.83 -4.77
N ALA A 95 -10.87 0.45 -3.53
CA ALA A 95 -10.46 -0.83 -2.97
C ALA A 95 -11.08 -2.01 -3.71
N ALA A 96 -12.38 -1.94 -4.02
CA ALA A 96 -13.09 -2.97 -4.76
C ALA A 96 -12.58 -3.05 -6.21
N LYS A 97 -12.37 -1.90 -6.85
CA LYS A 97 -11.83 -1.84 -8.21
C LYS A 97 -10.42 -2.43 -8.28
N ALA A 98 -9.56 -2.12 -7.30
CA ALA A 98 -8.22 -2.68 -7.21
C ALA A 98 -8.26 -4.20 -7.04
N ALA A 99 -9.19 -4.74 -6.25
CA ALA A 99 -9.33 -6.19 -6.07
C ALA A 99 -9.63 -6.91 -7.39
N ILE A 100 -10.50 -6.34 -8.22
CA ILE A 100 -10.80 -6.89 -9.55
C ILE A 100 -9.59 -6.79 -10.48
N ASP A 101 -8.91 -5.64 -10.48
CA ASP A 101 -7.72 -5.41 -11.28
C ASP A 101 -6.63 -6.44 -10.96
N ILE A 102 -6.35 -6.64 -9.67
CA ILE A 102 -5.38 -7.64 -9.19
C ILE A 102 -5.80 -9.05 -9.64
N ALA A 103 -7.06 -9.42 -9.43
CA ALA A 103 -7.58 -10.73 -9.81
C ALA A 103 -7.48 -10.98 -11.31
N LEU A 104 -7.76 -9.97 -12.12
CA LEU A 104 -7.69 -10.09 -13.58
C LEU A 104 -6.24 -10.26 -14.06
N HIS A 105 -5.29 -9.51 -13.48
CA HIS A 105 -3.87 -9.68 -13.78
C HIS A 105 -3.38 -11.08 -13.37
N ASP A 106 -3.77 -11.56 -12.20
CA ASP A 106 -3.41 -12.90 -11.73
C ASP A 106 -3.94 -13.97 -12.70
N LEU A 107 -5.20 -13.84 -13.12
CA LEU A 107 -5.82 -14.75 -14.09
C LEU A 107 -5.06 -14.77 -15.41
N VAL A 108 -4.81 -13.61 -15.99
CA VAL A 108 -4.15 -13.49 -17.30
C VAL A 108 -2.71 -14.02 -17.24
N GLY A 109 -1.98 -13.72 -16.17
CA GLY A 109 -0.65 -14.30 -15.96
C GLY A 109 -0.66 -15.82 -15.91
N LYS A 110 -1.64 -16.41 -15.23
CA LYS A 110 -1.84 -17.87 -15.18
C LYS A 110 -2.20 -18.46 -16.55
N LEU A 111 -3.07 -17.79 -17.29
CA LEU A 111 -3.42 -18.20 -18.65
C LEU A 111 -2.21 -18.20 -19.59
N MET A 112 -1.33 -17.20 -19.45
CA MET A 112 -0.09 -17.12 -20.23
C MET A 112 1.02 -18.04 -19.69
N GLY A 113 0.88 -18.54 -18.48
CA GLY A 113 1.90 -19.36 -17.83
C GLY A 113 3.19 -18.61 -17.53
N GLN A 114 3.13 -17.29 -17.34
CA GLN A 114 4.30 -16.44 -17.13
C GLN A 114 4.05 -15.42 -16.01
N PRO A 115 5.08 -15.10 -15.20
CA PRO A 115 4.97 -14.00 -14.24
C PRO A 115 4.99 -12.64 -14.97
N TRP A 116 4.33 -11.65 -14.40
CA TRP A 116 4.19 -10.34 -15.04
C TRP A 116 5.51 -9.61 -15.24
N TRP A 117 6.49 -9.75 -14.33
CA TRP A 117 7.80 -9.14 -14.54
C TRP A 117 8.44 -9.60 -15.86
N ARG A 118 8.25 -10.88 -16.23
CA ARG A 118 8.76 -11.44 -17.48
C ARG A 118 7.96 -10.95 -18.68
N ILE A 119 6.63 -10.90 -18.55
CA ILE A 119 5.74 -10.40 -19.61
C ILE A 119 6.09 -8.95 -19.95
N TRP A 120 6.37 -8.12 -18.95
CA TRP A 120 6.74 -6.72 -19.12
C TRP A 120 8.21 -6.50 -19.47
N GLY A 121 9.01 -7.56 -19.62
CA GLY A 121 10.42 -7.44 -19.98
C GLY A 121 11.31 -6.87 -18.89
N LEU A 122 10.93 -7.04 -17.62
CA LEU A 122 11.70 -6.55 -16.49
C LEU A 122 12.77 -7.56 -16.09
N ASP A 123 13.82 -7.07 -15.45
CA ASP A 123 14.91 -7.89 -14.90
C ASP A 123 14.68 -8.13 -13.41
N ALA A 124 14.34 -9.37 -13.03
CA ALA A 124 14.04 -9.73 -11.65
C ALA A 124 15.21 -9.47 -10.68
N SER A 125 16.46 -9.50 -11.18
CA SER A 125 17.64 -9.23 -10.33
C SER A 125 17.72 -7.76 -9.88
N LYS A 126 16.99 -6.87 -10.54
CA LYS A 126 16.93 -5.43 -10.22
C LYS A 126 15.77 -5.08 -9.30
N ALA A 127 14.98 -6.05 -8.85
CA ALA A 127 13.91 -5.81 -7.91
C ALA A 127 14.47 -5.25 -6.60
N PRO A 128 13.90 -4.19 -6.04
CA PRO A 128 14.33 -3.68 -4.75
C PRO A 128 14.03 -4.68 -3.63
N SER A 129 14.77 -4.56 -2.52
CA SER A 129 14.49 -5.35 -1.33
C SER A 129 13.12 -4.99 -0.74
N THR A 130 12.39 -6.00 -0.28
CA THR A 130 11.17 -5.76 0.48
C THR A 130 11.49 -5.19 1.85
N THR A 131 10.62 -4.33 2.37
CA THR A 131 10.71 -3.80 3.72
C THR A 131 9.82 -4.60 4.67
N PHE A 132 10.20 -4.62 5.96
CA PHE A 132 9.31 -5.08 7.02
C PHE A 132 8.91 -3.89 7.87
N THR A 133 7.61 -3.76 8.17
CA THR A 133 7.06 -2.58 8.83
C THR A 133 7.02 -2.75 10.35
N ILE A 134 7.58 -1.76 11.06
CA ILE A 134 7.46 -1.63 12.50
C ILE A 134 6.44 -0.52 12.76
N GLY A 135 5.29 -0.87 13.35
CA GLY A 135 4.24 0.08 13.71
C GLY A 135 4.64 0.93 14.92
N ILE A 136 3.92 2.03 15.13
CA ILE A 136 4.11 2.89 16.30
C ILE A 136 3.75 2.11 17.56
N ASP A 137 4.67 2.07 18.52
CA ASP A 137 4.48 1.32 19.77
C ASP A 137 5.43 1.81 20.88
N THR A 138 5.36 1.14 22.03
CA THR A 138 6.29 1.38 23.13
C THR A 138 7.71 0.92 22.77
N PRO A 139 8.76 1.46 23.46
CA PRO A 139 10.13 1.02 23.21
C PRO A 139 10.33 -0.49 23.36
N GLU A 140 9.71 -1.11 24.34
CA GLU A 140 9.82 -2.55 24.58
C GLU A 140 9.31 -3.37 23.39
N VAL A 141 8.14 -3.00 22.85
CA VAL A 141 7.55 -3.69 21.70
C VAL A 141 8.36 -3.42 20.43
N VAL A 142 8.83 -2.20 20.24
CA VAL A 142 9.69 -1.83 19.10
C VAL A 142 10.99 -2.64 19.13
N ARG A 143 11.63 -2.81 20.29
CA ARG A 143 12.84 -3.63 20.44
C ARG A 143 12.57 -5.08 20.06
N GLU A 144 11.47 -5.64 20.57
CA GLU A 144 11.10 -7.02 20.29
C GLU A 144 10.87 -7.25 18.79
N LYS A 145 10.09 -6.41 18.15
CA LYS A 145 9.83 -6.49 16.70
C LYS A 145 11.12 -6.34 15.89
N THR A 146 11.99 -5.42 16.28
CA THR A 146 13.27 -5.19 15.60
C THR A 146 14.17 -6.40 15.68
N ARG A 147 14.27 -7.03 16.84
CA ARG A 147 15.05 -8.27 17.03
C ARG A 147 14.50 -9.42 16.19
N GLU A 148 13.19 -9.53 16.07
CA GLU A 148 12.54 -10.59 15.30
C GLU A 148 12.80 -10.49 13.78
N CYS A 149 13.00 -9.29 13.26
CA CYS A 149 13.04 -9.08 11.81
C CYS A 149 14.38 -8.60 11.25
N ALA A 150 15.28 -8.05 12.07
CA ALA A 150 16.51 -7.40 11.59
C ALA A 150 17.46 -8.31 10.80
N ASP A 151 17.47 -9.61 11.07
CA ASP A 151 18.30 -10.58 10.37
C ASP A 151 17.62 -11.20 9.13
N ARG A 152 16.34 -10.91 8.91
CA ARG A 152 15.54 -11.45 7.80
C ARG A 152 15.27 -10.47 6.68
N PHE A 153 15.46 -9.17 6.91
CA PHE A 153 15.19 -8.12 5.95
C PHE A 153 16.40 -7.23 5.76
N ASN A 154 16.50 -6.59 4.59
CA ASN A 154 17.62 -5.71 4.25
C ASN A 154 17.32 -4.24 4.55
N ILE A 155 16.06 -3.90 4.74
CA ILE A 155 15.59 -2.56 5.06
C ILE A 155 14.32 -2.67 5.91
N LEU A 156 14.20 -1.83 6.93
CA LEU A 156 13.01 -1.78 7.78
C LEU A 156 12.21 -0.51 7.47
N LYS A 157 10.89 -0.64 7.46
CA LYS A 157 9.99 0.51 7.34
C LYS A 157 9.43 0.84 8.71
N VAL A 158 9.55 2.10 9.12
CA VAL A 158 9.16 2.56 10.45
C VAL A 158 7.99 3.53 10.31
N LYS A 159 6.88 3.21 10.98
CA LYS A 159 5.73 4.13 11.06
C LYS A 159 6.01 5.18 12.13
N VAL A 160 5.85 6.43 11.76
CA VAL A 160 6.05 7.60 12.62
C VAL A 160 4.86 8.58 12.44
N GLY A 161 4.95 9.79 12.98
CA GLY A 161 3.92 10.81 12.81
C GLY A 161 3.23 11.19 14.11
N LEU A 162 3.67 10.62 15.24
CA LEU A 162 3.27 11.01 16.59
C LEU A 162 4.46 11.67 17.32
N ASP A 163 4.32 11.95 18.60
CA ASP A 163 5.33 12.65 19.39
C ASP A 163 6.53 11.79 19.82
N ASN A 164 6.46 10.46 19.61
CA ASN A 164 7.53 9.51 19.96
C ASN A 164 8.44 9.11 18.80
N ASP A 165 8.44 9.84 17.69
CA ASP A 165 9.18 9.46 16.48
C ASP A 165 10.68 9.23 16.73
N LYS A 166 11.34 10.15 17.39
CA LYS A 166 12.78 10.05 17.68
C LYS A 166 13.09 8.90 18.62
N GLU A 167 12.24 8.66 19.60
CA GLU A 167 12.38 7.53 20.52
C GLU A 167 12.31 6.20 19.76
N MET A 168 11.39 6.06 18.83
CA MET A 168 11.29 4.87 17.99
C MET A 168 12.56 4.62 17.19
N ILE A 169 13.08 5.64 16.53
CA ILE A 169 14.30 5.53 15.72
C ILE A 169 15.50 5.19 16.60
N ARG A 170 15.67 5.84 17.74
CA ARG A 170 16.77 5.56 18.68
C ARG A 170 16.69 4.12 19.20
N THR A 171 15.49 3.65 19.51
CA THR A 171 15.28 2.28 19.99
C THR A 171 15.68 1.25 18.94
N ILE A 172 15.29 1.46 17.68
CA ILE A 172 15.69 0.58 16.58
C ILE A 172 17.21 0.60 16.39
N ARG A 173 17.83 1.76 16.49
CA ARG A 173 19.30 1.92 16.35
C ARG A 173 20.10 1.23 17.45
N GLU A 174 19.52 0.96 18.60
CA GLU A 174 20.15 0.12 19.63
C GLU A 174 20.36 -1.32 19.14
N ILE A 175 19.52 -1.79 18.20
CA ILE A 175 19.45 -3.19 17.79
C ILE A 175 20.14 -3.41 16.42
N THR A 176 20.00 -2.50 15.47
CA THR A 176 20.45 -2.71 14.10
C THR A 176 20.90 -1.41 13.42
N ASP A 177 21.84 -1.57 12.47
CA ASP A 177 22.30 -0.48 11.58
C ASP A 177 21.66 -0.55 10.18
N LEU A 178 20.65 -1.41 9.98
CA LEU A 178 19.96 -1.51 8.69
C LEU A 178 19.43 -0.17 8.20
N PRO A 179 19.40 0.09 6.89
CA PRO A 179 18.70 1.24 6.35
C PRO A 179 17.24 1.27 6.78
N LEU A 180 16.71 2.46 7.04
CA LEU A 180 15.32 2.66 7.44
C LEU A 180 14.58 3.49 6.39
N ALA A 181 13.38 3.07 6.05
CA ALA A 181 12.37 3.88 5.38
C ALA A 181 11.39 4.38 6.45
N VAL A 182 11.02 5.64 6.41
CA VAL A 182 10.10 6.23 7.38
C VAL A 182 8.82 6.62 6.69
N ASP A 183 7.68 6.23 7.28
CA ASP A 183 6.35 6.58 6.78
C ASP A 183 5.59 7.32 7.87
N ALA A 184 5.30 8.59 7.65
CA ALA A 184 4.58 9.44 8.59
C ALA A 184 3.05 9.30 8.44
N ASN A 185 2.55 8.68 7.41
CA ASN A 185 1.11 8.52 7.13
C ASN A 185 0.33 9.83 7.35
N GLN A 186 0.81 10.93 6.77
CA GLN A 186 0.20 12.27 6.91
C GLN A 186 0.30 12.86 8.32
N GLY A 187 1.11 12.29 9.20
CA GLY A 187 1.07 12.59 10.63
C GLY A 187 1.74 13.90 11.07
N TRP A 188 2.67 14.44 10.30
CA TRP A 188 3.34 15.69 10.67
C TRP A 188 2.46 16.90 10.30
N LYS A 189 2.44 17.92 11.16
CA LYS A 189 1.50 19.05 11.07
C LYS A 189 2.14 20.36 10.65
N ASP A 190 3.44 20.55 10.93
CA ASP A 190 4.19 21.76 10.61
C ASP A 190 5.34 21.41 9.65
N ARG A 191 5.37 22.08 8.50
CA ARG A 191 6.35 21.77 7.45
C ARG A 191 7.80 22.07 7.83
N GLU A 192 8.02 23.09 8.65
CA GLU A 192 9.36 23.46 9.09
C GLU A 192 9.89 22.46 10.12
N GLU A 193 9.05 22.08 11.08
CA GLU A 193 9.37 21.01 12.03
C GLU A 193 9.59 19.67 11.32
N ALA A 194 8.75 19.37 10.32
CA ALA A 194 8.89 18.15 9.50
C ALA A 194 10.24 18.13 8.76
N LEU A 195 10.65 19.25 8.19
CA LEU A 195 11.95 19.33 7.50
C LEU A 195 13.13 19.14 8.48
N ASP A 196 13.06 19.74 9.66
CA ASP A 196 14.08 19.54 10.69
C ASP A 196 14.15 18.08 11.12
N GLU A 197 13.01 17.43 11.28
CA GLU A 197 12.91 16.00 11.57
C GLU A 197 13.58 15.15 10.48
N ILE A 198 13.36 15.49 9.21
CA ILE A 198 13.94 14.77 8.08
C ILE A 198 15.48 14.86 8.08
N PHE A 199 16.05 16.02 8.39
CA PHE A 199 17.50 16.17 8.54
C PHE A 199 18.03 15.27 9.66
N TRP A 200 17.35 15.25 10.80
CA TRP A 200 17.72 14.37 11.90
C TRP A 200 17.60 12.88 11.51
N LEU A 201 16.55 12.50 10.80
CA LEU A 201 16.34 11.14 10.33
C LEU A 201 17.47 10.69 9.39
N LYS A 202 17.89 11.56 8.49
CA LYS A 202 19.03 11.29 7.61
C LYS A 202 20.29 10.95 8.41
N GLU A 203 20.58 11.71 9.46
CA GLU A 203 21.73 11.48 10.33
C GLU A 203 21.64 10.13 11.06
N ASN A 204 20.46 9.57 11.19
CA ASN A 204 20.18 8.29 11.84
C ASN A 204 19.97 7.12 10.86
N GLY A 205 20.42 7.26 9.60
CA GLY A 205 20.41 6.18 8.62
C GLY A 205 19.08 5.95 7.90
N VAL A 206 18.18 6.92 7.95
CA VAL A 206 16.95 6.90 7.16
C VAL A 206 17.29 7.27 5.71
N VAL A 207 16.71 6.55 4.76
CA VAL A 207 17.03 6.69 3.33
C VAL A 207 15.88 7.28 2.52
N MET A 208 14.67 7.31 3.05
CA MET A 208 13.50 7.90 2.40
C MET A 208 12.41 8.22 3.41
N VAL A 209 11.54 9.16 3.07
CA VAL A 209 10.37 9.54 3.86
C VAL A 209 9.11 9.46 3.00
N GLU A 210 8.07 8.81 3.52
CA GLU A 210 6.79 8.63 2.84
C GLU A 210 5.71 9.46 3.50
N GLN A 211 4.93 10.17 2.67
CA GLN A 211 3.76 10.96 3.02
C GLN A 211 3.91 11.76 4.31
N PRO A 212 4.79 12.77 4.34
CA PRO A 212 5.07 13.52 5.56
C PRO A 212 3.88 14.33 6.07
N MET A 213 3.13 14.97 5.15
CA MET A 213 2.04 15.88 5.47
C MET A 213 0.71 15.40 4.89
N ALA A 214 -0.39 15.96 5.39
CA ALA A 214 -1.74 15.64 4.92
C ALA A 214 -1.89 15.86 3.40
N VAL A 215 -2.71 15.02 2.76
CA VAL A 215 -3.08 15.15 1.34
C VAL A 215 -3.73 16.51 1.07
N SER A 216 -4.48 17.04 2.04
CA SER A 216 -5.12 18.36 1.97
C SER A 216 -4.14 19.54 1.96
N ARG A 217 -2.84 19.27 2.16
CA ARG A 217 -1.79 20.28 2.22
C ARG A 217 -0.72 20.03 1.15
N PRO A 218 -1.10 20.06 -0.14
CA PRO A 218 -0.17 19.74 -1.24
C PRO A 218 1.01 20.73 -1.34
N ASP A 219 0.79 22.00 -0.99
CA ASP A 219 1.86 23.00 -1.01
C ASP A 219 2.92 22.74 0.06
N ASP A 220 2.53 22.21 1.22
CA ASP A 220 3.47 21.84 2.28
C ASP A 220 4.28 20.60 1.90
N ASN A 221 3.65 19.60 1.30
CA ASN A 221 4.37 18.44 0.78
C ASN A 221 5.37 18.84 -0.32
N ALA A 222 4.99 19.73 -1.23
CA ALA A 222 5.88 20.26 -2.27
C ALA A 222 7.05 21.04 -1.67
N TRP A 223 6.78 21.89 -0.68
CA TRP A 223 7.78 22.68 0.02
C TRP A 223 8.83 21.80 0.69
N ILE A 224 8.40 20.72 1.34
CA ILE A 224 9.28 19.73 1.95
C ILE A 224 10.11 19.02 0.90
N THR A 225 9.47 18.55 -0.18
CA THR A 225 10.14 17.79 -1.25
C THR A 225 11.29 18.58 -1.88
N GLU A 226 11.07 19.88 -2.12
CA GLU A 226 12.10 20.74 -2.70
C GLU A 226 13.33 20.92 -1.79
N ARG A 227 13.15 20.85 -0.47
CA ARG A 227 14.18 21.15 0.54
C ARG A 227 14.77 19.93 1.20
N SER A 228 14.09 18.79 1.09
CA SER A 228 14.47 17.55 1.79
C SER A 228 15.81 17.01 1.31
N PRO A 229 16.69 16.58 2.25
CA PRO A 229 17.91 15.85 1.90
C PRO A 229 17.65 14.39 1.53
N LEU A 230 16.42 13.91 1.71
CA LEU A 230 15.99 12.55 1.41
C LEU A 230 14.88 12.56 0.36
N PRO A 231 14.75 11.51 -0.46
CA PRO A 231 13.59 11.34 -1.34
C PRO A 231 12.29 11.35 -0.54
N ILE A 232 11.28 12.05 -1.05
CA ILE A 232 9.92 12.07 -0.50
C ILE A 232 9.01 11.26 -1.40
N PHE A 233 8.30 10.31 -0.80
CA PHE A 233 7.38 9.43 -1.51
C PHE A 233 5.95 9.82 -1.19
N ALA A 234 5.09 9.82 -2.22
CA ALA A 234 3.66 10.01 -2.05
C ALA A 234 2.99 8.64 -1.94
N ASP A 235 2.05 8.50 -1.00
CA ASP A 235 1.19 7.32 -0.85
C ASP A 235 -0.27 7.76 -0.89
N GLU A 236 -0.81 8.27 0.20
CA GLU A 236 -2.21 8.69 0.27
C GLU A 236 -2.57 9.77 -0.74
N ALA A 237 -1.58 10.57 -1.18
CA ALA A 237 -1.78 11.59 -2.21
C ALA A 237 -1.97 11.02 -3.62
N VAL A 238 -1.65 9.75 -3.86
CA VAL A 238 -1.79 9.09 -5.16
C VAL A 238 -2.72 7.90 -5.02
N GLN A 239 -3.98 8.08 -5.40
CA GLN A 239 -4.97 7.01 -5.42
C GLN A 239 -5.30 6.56 -6.83
N ARG A 240 -5.04 7.41 -7.82
CA ARG A 240 -5.25 7.15 -9.24
C ARG A 240 -4.10 7.74 -10.05
N LEU A 241 -3.89 7.22 -11.25
CA LEU A 241 -2.86 7.74 -12.16
C LEU A 241 -3.02 9.25 -12.42
N ALA A 242 -4.26 9.71 -12.51
CA ALA A 242 -4.57 11.13 -12.74
C ALA A 242 -4.08 12.06 -11.61
N ASP A 243 -3.78 11.53 -10.41
CA ASP A 243 -3.27 12.32 -9.29
C ASP A 243 -1.79 12.68 -9.45
N VAL A 244 -1.03 11.89 -10.22
CA VAL A 244 0.43 12.05 -10.34
C VAL A 244 0.84 13.40 -10.93
N PRO A 245 0.24 13.91 -12.03
CA PRO A 245 0.68 15.17 -12.63
C PRO A 245 0.53 16.40 -11.73
N SER A 246 -0.32 16.35 -10.71
CA SER A 246 -0.53 17.47 -9.78
C SER A 246 0.54 17.53 -8.68
N LEU A 247 1.33 16.49 -8.50
CA LEU A 247 2.39 16.45 -7.50
C LEU A 247 3.61 17.23 -8.01
N LYS A 248 4.21 18.00 -7.10
CA LYS A 248 5.39 18.82 -7.37
C LYS A 248 6.54 18.44 -6.45
N GLY A 249 7.75 18.52 -6.99
CA GLY A 249 8.97 18.24 -6.25
C GLY A 249 9.73 16.99 -6.65
#